data_ae73d981627acf06707c166ac6c5f025
#
_entry.id   ae73d981627acf06707c166ac6c5f025
#
_cell.length_a   1.000
_cell.length_b   1.000
_cell.length_c   1.000
_cell.angle_alpha   90.00
_cell.angle_beta   90.00
_cell.angle_gamma   90.00
#
_symmetry.space_group_name_H-M   'P 1'
#
loop_
_entity.id
_entity.type
_entity.pdbx_description
1 polymer ?
#
loop_
_entity_poly.entity_id
_entity_poly.type
_entity_poly.pdbx_seq_one_letter_code
_entity_poly.pdbx_strand_id
1 'polypeptide(L)'
;DCTEAIFLHEALRFHPTLLEELPKGQFPQEVVDIALNLNKIAAIKPKETRLEAENYKRLIVSFSSDPRVVIIKLADRLEVMRNIALLPKDSQDRKVAETYLLYIPIAHQLGLYRLKSELEDIFFKYSEPENHRMVTNSLLATERDRNAFIDSFIDPLKMKLADNGI
;
A
#
# COMPACT_ATOMS: atom_id res chain seq x y z
N ASP A 1 -10.33 16.09 6.53
CA ASP A 1 -10.39 14.96 5.60
C ASP A 1 -9.10 14.15 5.61
N CYS A 2 -8.91 13.18 4.69
CA CYS A 2 -7.72 12.31 4.74
C CYS A 2 -6.39 13.08 4.61
N THR A 3 -6.33 14.11 3.77
CA THR A 3 -5.14 14.93 3.57
C THR A 3 -4.76 15.68 4.84
N GLU A 4 -5.72 16.32 5.49
CA GLU A 4 -5.52 17.01 6.77
C GLU A 4 -5.06 16.02 7.85
N ALA A 5 -5.66 14.82 7.88
CA ALA A 5 -5.29 13.78 8.84
C ALA A 5 -3.84 13.29 8.66
N ILE A 6 -3.34 13.21 7.41
CA ILE A 6 -1.94 12.85 7.13
C ILE A 6 -1.00 13.92 7.67
N PHE A 7 -1.26 15.21 7.41
CA PHE A 7 -0.43 16.29 7.94
C PHE A 7 -0.46 16.35 9.47
N LEU A 8 -1.65 16.21 10.06
CA LEU A 8 -1.80 16.16 11.50
C LEU A 8 -1.07 14.97 12.13
N HIS A 9 -1.17 13.78 11.51
CA HIS A 9 -0.42 12.59 11.93
C HIS A 9 1.08 12.82 11.95
N GLU A 10 1.64 13.39 10.86
CA GLU A 10 3.07 13.68 10.81
C GLU A 10 3.48 14.70 11.86
N ALA A 11 2.70 15.77 12.05
CA ALA A 11 2.96 16.77 13.10
C ALA A 11 2.96 16.13 14.50
N LEU A 12 2.01 15.25 14.81
CA LEU A 12 1.92 14.55 16.10
C LEU A 12 3.06 13.55 16.34
N ARG A 13 3.76 13.09 15.30
CA ARG A 13 4.97 12.26 15.48
C ARG A 13 6.12 13.03 16.09
N PHE A 14 6.24 14.31 15.76
CA PHE A 14 7.29 15.20 16.29
C PHE A 14 6.87 15.94 17.56
N HIS A 15 5.56 16.24 17.70
CA HIS A 15 4.98 16.96 18.81
C HIS A 15 3.74 16.23 19.34
N PRO A 16 3.90 15.19 20.19
CA PRO A 16 2.78 14.39 20.68
C PRO A 16 1.72 15.17 21.45
N THR A 17 2.09 16.30 22.06
CA THR A 17 1.21 17.18 22.85
C THR A 17 0.50 18.24 22.01
N LEU A 18 0.75 18.29 20.71
CA LEU A 18 0.24 19.33 19.81
C LEU A 18 -1.28 19.55 19.94
N LEU A 19 -2.06 18.48 20.08
CA LEU A 19 -3.53 18.58 20.24
C LEU A 19 -3.97 19.24 21.53
N GLU A 20 -3.13 19.23 22.58
CA GLU A 20 -3.41 19.91 23.86
C GLU A 20 -3.12 21.41 23.77
N GLU A 21 -2.22 21.80 22.86
CA GLU A 21 -1.79 23.18 22.65
C GLU A 21 -2.68 23.94 21.65
N LEU A 22 -3.40 23.20 20.80
CA LEU A 22 -4.27 23.78 19.78
C LEU A 22 -5.66 24.14 20.34
N PRO A 23 -6.30 25.20 19.79
CA PRO A 23 -7.67 25.54 20.14
C PRO A 23 -8.61 24.36 19.93
N LYS A 24 -9.49 24.10 20.90
CA LYS A 24 -10.51 23.03 20.79
C LYS A 24 -11.39 23.28 19.57
N GLY A 25 -11.54 22.25 18.74
CA GLY A 25 -12.36 22.32 17.54
C GLY A 25 -11.67 22.89 16.31
N GLN A 26 -10.34 23.12 16.34
CA GLN A 26 -9.57 23.57 15.18
C GLN A 26 -9.60 22.54 14.03
N PHE A 27 -9.63 21.26 14.36
CA PHE A 27 -9.82 20.18 13.41
C PHE A 27 -11.15 19.45 13.67
N PRO A 28 -11.85 18.98 12.61
CA PRO A 28 -12.96 18.07 12.77
C PRO A 28 -12.55 16.83 13.56
N GLN A 29 -13.41 16.34 14.45
CA GLN A 29 -13.11 15.16 15.28
C GLN A 29 -12.68 13.94 14.44
N GLU A 30 -13.30 13.76 13.29
CA GLU A 30 -12.98 12.70 12.34
C GLU A 30 -11.52 12.75 11.84
N VAL A 31 -11.00 13.96 11.58
CA VAL A 31 -9.59 14.18 11.18
C VAL A 31 -8.64 13.80 12.31
N VAL A 32 -8.98 14.20 13.53
CA VAL A 32 -8.20 13.87 14.74
C VAL A 32 -8.19 12.36 14.96
N ASP A 33 -9.33 11.69 14.84
CA ASP A 33 -9.45 10.24 15.04
C ASP A 33 -8.62 9.46 14.02
N ILE A 34 -8.65 9.84 12.75
CA ILE A 34 -7.81 9.23 11.70
C ILE A 34 -6.32 9.44 12.04
N ALA A 35 -5.91 10.65 12.38
CA ALA A 35 -4.51 10.96 12.70
C ALA A 35 -3.99 10.16 13.91
N LEU A 36 -4.80 10.06 14.98
CA LEU A 36 -4.47 9.27 16.16
C LEU A 36 -4.39 7.76 15.85
N ASN A 37 -5.29 7.24 15.02
CA ASN A 37 -5.24 5.84 14.61
C ASN A 37 -4.03 5.54 13.72
N LEU A 38 -3.64 6.46 12.84
CA LEU A 38 -2.39 6.37 12.07
C LEU A 38 -1.16 6.29 13.00
N ASN A 39 -1.13 7.09 14.08
CA ASN A 39 -0.05 7.06 15.07
C ASN A 39 -0.01 5.75 15.86
N LYS A 40 -1.17 5.20 16.25
CA LYS A 40 -1.24 3.89 16.93
C LYS A 40 -0.65 2.79 16.06
N ILE A 41 -0.97 2.78 14.76
CA ILE A 41 -0.42 1.81 13.80
C ILE A 41 1.08 2.01 13.61
N ALA A 42 1.56 3.25 13.50
CA ALA A 42 2.97 3.55 13.35
C ALA A 42 3.82 3.13 14.56
N ALA A 43 3.23 3.09 15.75
CA ALA A 43 3.88 2.63 16.97
C ALA A 43 4.05 1.11 17.04
N ILE A 44 3.33 0.35 16.21
CA ILE A 44 3.47 -1.11 16.13
C ILE A 44 4.77 -1.42 15.38
N LYS A 45 5.82 -1.77 16.13
CA LYS A 45 7.09 -2.25 15.55
C LYS A 45 6.99 -3.77 15.43
N PRO A 46 7.13 -4.34 14.21
CA PRO A 46 7.24 -5.79 14.06
C PRO A 46 8.52 -6.24 14.80
N LYS A 47 8.36 -7.08 15.80
CA LYS A 47 9.43 -7.87 16.40
C LYS A 47 9.24 -9.31 15.96
N GLU A 48 10.35 -9.97 15.64
CA GLU A 48 10.45 -11.26 14.96
C GLU A 48 9.48 -12.36 15.43
N THR A 49 8.90 -13.01 14.43
CA THR A 49 8.39 -14.37 14.20
C THR A 49 7.01 -14.80 14.71
N ARG A 50 6.60 -14.75 15.96
CA ARG A 50 5.25 -15.20 16.40
C ARG A 50 4.36 -14.06 16.90
N LEU A 51 4.99 -13.02 17.39
CA LEU A 51 4.34 -11.77 17.75
C LEU A 51 3.79 -11.02 16.50
N GLU A 52 4.31 -11.32 15.33
CA GLU A 52 3.92 -10.72 14.06
C GLU A 52 2.50 -11.10 13.63
N ALA A 53 2.10 -12.37 13.82
CA ALA A 53 0.74 -12.80 13.51
C ALA A 53 -0.30 -12.16 14.45
N GLU A 54 0.08 -11.87 15.68
CA GLU A 54 -0.79 -11.23 16.67
C GLU A 54 -0.84 -9.71 16.47
N ASN A 55 0.27 -9.10 16.10
CA ASN A 55 0.32 -7.71 15.66
C ASN A 55 -0.43 -7.50 14.34
N TYR A 56 -0.36 -8.47 13.42
CA TYR A 56 -1.17 -8.51 12.21
C TYR A 56 -2.67 -8.57 12.50
N LYS A 57 -3.09 -9.43 13.43
CA LYS A 57 -4.49 -9.47 13.89
C LYS A 57 -4.92 -8.17 14.56
N ARG A 58 -4.07 -7.56 15.38
CA ARG A 58 -4.33 -6.25 16.00
C ARG A 58 -4.40 -5.13 14.99
N LEU A 59 -3.55 -5.16 13.97
CA LEU A 59 -3.64 -4.28 12.82
C LEU A 59 -5.01 -4.42 12.14
N ILE A 60 -5.41 -5.62 11.75
CA ILE A 60 -6.71 -5.85 11.09
C ILE A 60 -7.88 -5.42 11.98
N VAL A 61 -7.85 -5.71 13.27
CA VAL A 61 -8.91 -5.29 14.22
C VAL A 61 -8.91 -3.76 14.42
N SER A 62 -7.75 -3.13 14.43
CA SER A 62 -7.63 -1.67 14.44
C SER A 62 -8.16 -1.03 13.14
N PHE A 63 -8.05 -1.72 12.02
CA PHE A 63 -8.54 -1.32 10.72
C PHE A 63 -10.06 -1.44 10.57
N SER A 64 -10.71 -2.29 11.38
CA SER A 64 -12.16 -2.46 11.34
C SER A 64 -12.93 -1.21 11.77
N SER A 65 -12.30 -0.27 12.46
CA SER A 65 -12.93 0.96 12.92
C SER A 65 -12.96 2.07 11.85
N ASP A 66 -11.93 2.17 11.00
CA ASP A 66 -11.91 3.15 9.90
C ASP A 66 -11.03 2.66 8.73
N PRO A 67 -11.64 2.24 7.60
CA PRO A 67 -10.89 1.73 6.45
C PRO A 67 -9.97 2.78 5.80
N ARG A 68 -10.23 4.07 5.98
CA ARG A 68 -9.39 5.16 5.43
C ARG A 68 -7.98 5.11 6.01
N VAL A 69 -7.84 4.76 7.28
CA VAL A 69 -6.54 4.61 7.96
C VAL A 69 -5.67 3.56 7.26
N VAL A 70 -6.28 2.44 6.87
CA VAL A 70 -5.60 1.36 6.16
C VAL A 70 -5.15 1.79 4.78
N ILE A 71 -6.06 2.44 4.04
CA ILE A 71 -5.77 2.91 2.67
C ILE A 71 -4.62 3.91 2.71
N ILE A 72 -4.60 4.84 3.67
CA ILE A 72 -3.50 5.79 3.86
C ILE A 72 -2.19 5.04 4.14
N LYS A 73 -2.20 4.04 5.03
CA LYS A 73 -0.97 3.27 5.34
C LYS A 73 -0.48 2.41 4.18
N LEU A 74 -1.38 1.88 3.37
CA LEU A 74 -1.03 1.16 2.16
C LEU A 74 -0.42 2.10 1.10
N ALA A 75 -0.97 3.30 0.95
CA ALA A 75 -0.42 4.32 0.04
C ALA A 75 0.97 4.81 0.50
N ASP A 76 1.13 5.10 1.78
CA ASP A 76 2.42 5.44 2.39
C ASP A 76 3.47 4.32 2.17
N ARG A 77 3.08 3.07 2.40
CA ARG A 77 3.95 1.92 2.15
C ARG A 77 4.34 1.79 0.67
N LEU A 78 3.41 1.98 -0.23
CA LEU A 78 3.68 1.92 -1.67
C LEU A 78 4.69 3.00 -2.08
N GLU A 79 4.54 4.22 -1.58
CA GLU A 79 5.48 5.31 -1.83
C GLU A 79 6.89 5.00 -1.30
N VAL A 80 6.98 4.46 -0.08
CA VAL A 80 8.26 4.00 0.49
C VAL A 80 8.88 2.91 -0.37
N MET A 81 8.10 1.95 -0.85
CA MET A 81 8.59 0.84 -1.68
C MET A 81 9.04 1.30 -3.07
N ARG A 82 8.36 2.26 -3.68
CA ARG A 82 8.79 2.87 -4.95
C ARG A 82 10.16 3.55 -4.82
N ASN A 83 10.44 4.11 -3.66
CA ASN A 83 11.67 4.83 -3.35
C ASN A 83 12.63 4.03 -2.47
N ILE A 84 12.49 2.71 -2.39
CA ILE A 84 13.23 1.84 -1.47
C ILE A 84 14.74 1.97 -1.61
N ALA A 85 15.23 2.19 -2.83
CA ALA A 85 16.65 2.33 -3.12
C ALA A 85 17.31 3.56 -2.48
N LEU A 86 16.53 4.57 -2.07
CA LEU A 86 17.03 5.77 -1.41
C LEU A 86 17.29 5.56 0.10
N LEU A 87 16.82 4.45 0.67
CA LEU A 87 16.97 4.17 2.09
C LEU A 87 18.30 3.44 2.38
N PRO A 88 18.85 3.54 3.62
CA PRO A 88 19.95 2.72 4.07
C PRO A 88 19.60 1.22 3.98
N LYS A 89 20.60 0.35 3.71
CA LYS A 89 20.39 -1.08 3.43
C LYS A 89 19.57 -1.79 4.51
N ASP A 90 19.93 -1.60 5.79
CA ASP A 90 19.20 -2.22 6.91
C ASP A 90 17.71 -1.79 6.97
N SER A 91 17.43 -0.54 6.56
CA SER A 91 16.07 -0.05 6.45
C SER A 91 15.34 -0.65 5.27
N GLN A 92 16.04 -0.85 4.14
CA GLN A 92 15.46 -1.51 2.96
C GLN A 92 15.01 -2.92 3.32
N ASP A 93 15.90 -3.76 3.88
CA ASP A 93 15.60 -5.15 4.19
C ASP A 93 14.42 -5.28 5.14
N ARG A 94 14.38 -4.45 6.19
CA ARG A 94 13.24 -4.39 7.11
C ARG A 94 11.94 -3.99 6.42
N LYS A 95 11.95 -2.93 5.59
CA LYS A 95 10.77 -2.44 4.90
C LYS A 95 10.24 -3.45 3.88
N VAL A 96 11.12 -4.15 3.19
CA VAL A 96 10.79 -5.23 2.26
C VAL A 96 10.12 -6.39 3.00
N ALA A 97 10.69 -6.85 4.12
CA ALA A 97 10.12 -7.91 4.93
C ALA A 97 8.74 -7.52 5.51
N GLU A 98 8.61 -6.31 6.08
CA GLU A 98 7.32 -5.78 6.56
C GLU A 98 6.28 -5.74 5.43
N THR A 99 6.67 -5.34 4.22
CA THR A 99 5.77 -5.25 3.08
C THR A 99 5.23 -6.61 2.68
N TYR A 100 6.09 -7.60 2.58
CA TYR A 100 5.71 -8.97 2.26
C TYR A 100 4.81 -9.59 3.33
N LEU A 101 5.19 -9.46 4.59
CA LEU A 101 4.50 -10.13 5.70
C LEU A 101 3.18 -9.47 6.09
N LEU A 102 3.04 -8.15 5.90
CA LEU A 102 1.89 -7.39 6.42
C LEU A 102 1.08 -6.73 5.31
N TYR A 103 1.72 -5.88 4.50
CA TYR A 103 0.98 -4.96 3.61
C TYR A 103 0.41 -5.65 2.37
N ILE A 104 1.13 -6.60 1.78
CA ILE A 104 0.63 -7.39 0.64
C ILE A 104 -0.60 -8.22 1.04
N PRO A 105 -0.60 -8.99 2.15
CA PRO A 105 -1.78 -9.69 2.63
C PRO A 105 -2.96 -8.76 2.95
N ILE A 106 -2.71 -7.59 3.54
CA ILE A 106 -3.77 -6.60 3.82
C ILE A 106 -4.40 -6.10 2.51
N ALA A 107 -3.57 -5.69 1.55
CA ALA A 107 -4.05 -5.22 0.24
C ALA A 107 -4.88 -6.30 -0.47
N HIS A 108 -4.46 -7.56 -0.37
CA HIS A 108 -5.22 -8.70 -0.90
C HIS A 108 -6.59 -8.85 -0.23
N GLN A 109 -6.64 -8.79 1.10
CA GLN A 109 -7.85 -8.96 1.88
C GLN A 109 -8.89 -7.86 1.62
N LEU A 110 -8.41 -6.64 1.35
CA LEU A 110 -9.24 -5.49 0.98
C LEU A 110 -9.63 -5.45 -0.50
N GLY A 111 -9.20 -6.43 -1.32
CA GLY A 111 -9.47 -6.45 -2.75
C GLY A 111 -8.71 -5.38 -3.55
N LEU A 112 -7.70 -4.74 -2.98
CA LEU A 112 -6.89 -3.71 -3.62
C LEU A 112 -5.83 -4.34 -4.53
N TYR A 113 -6.26 -5.12 -5.52
CA TYR A 113 -5.39 -5.97 -6.34
C TYR A 113 -4.32 -5.21 -7.11
N ARG A 114 -4.61 -3.99 -7.61
CA ARG A 114 -3.61 -3.19 -8.32
C ARG A 114 -2.46 -2.77 -7.40
N LEU A 115 -2.78 -2.33 -6.19
CA LEU A 115 -1.80 -1.95 -5.19
C LEU A 115 -1.01 -3.18 -4.71
N LYS A 116 -1.71 -4.30 -4.47
CA LYS A 116 -1.09 -5.59 -4.12
C LYS A 116 -0.07 -6.00 -5.17
N SER A 117 -0.46 -6.03 -6.45
CA SER A 117 0.42 -6.47 -7.54
C SER A 117 1.65 -5.58 -7.69
N GLU A 118 1.51 -4.26 -7.51
CA GLU A 118 2.64 -3.35 -7.57
C GLU A 118 3.61 -3.58 -6.38
N LEU A 119 3.09 -3.79 -5.17
CA LEU A 119 3.92 -4.12 -4.01
C LEU A 119 4.64 -5.46 -4.19
N GLU A 120 3.98 -6.47 -4.76
CA GLU A 120 4.57 -7.78 -5.06
C GLU A 120 5.67 -7.67 -6.13
N ASP A 121 5.47 -6.85 -7.16
CA ASP A 121 6.47 -6.65 -8.21
C ASP A 121 7.73 -5.95 -7.66
N ILE A 122 7.56 -4.91 -6.86
CA ILE A 122 8.68 -4.23 -6.21
C ILE A 122 9.40 -5.18 -5.24
N PHE A 123 8.65 -5.99 -4.46
CA PHE A 123 9.21 -7.00 -3.57
C PHE A 123 10.02 -8.02 -4.36
N PHE A 124 9.48 -8.56 -5.45
CA PHE A 124 10.15 -9.54 -6.30
C PHE A 124 11.43 -8.97 -6.93
N LYS A 125 11.35 -7.75 -7.45
CA LYS A 125 12.51 -7.04 -8.00
C LYS A 125 13.64 -6.87 -6.98
N TYR A 126 13.29 -6.63 -5.70
CA TYR A 126 14.26 -6.44 -4.64
C TYR A 126 14.84 -7.77 -4.13
N SER A 127 13.98 -8.78 -3.92
CA SER A 127 14.34 -10.07 -3.33
C SER A 127 15.05 -10.99 -4.30
N GLU A 128 14.65 -10.97 -5.58
CA GLU A 128 15.15 -11.85 -6.64
C GLU A 128 15.41 -11.08 -7.95
N PRO A 129 16.37 -10.14 -7.96
CA PRO A 129 16.56 -9.21 -9.07
C PRO A 129 16.89 -9.91 -10.40
N GLU A 130 17.63 -11.00 -10.39
CA GLU A 130 17.95 -11.75 -11.61
C GLU A 130 16.71 -12.45 -12.19
N ASN A 131 15.91 -13.11 -11.35
CA ASN A 131 14.69 -13.77 -11.76
C ASN A 131 13.65 -12.75 -12.26
N HIS A 132 13.51 -11.62 -11.56
CA HIS A 132 12.66 -10.52 -12.00
C HIS A 132 13.07 -10.02 -13.39
N ARG A 133 14.37 -9.79 -13.62
CA ARG A 133 14.90 -9.36 -14.93
C ARG A 133 14.62 -10.38 -16.04
N MET A 134 14.78 -11.68 -15.77
CA MET A 134 14.50 -12.74 -16.73
C MET A 134 13.01 -12.76 -17.11
N VAL A 135 12.12 -12.70 -16.12
CA VAL A 135 10.66 -12.66 -16.34
C VAL A 135 10.26 -11.42 -17.13
N THR A 136 10.78 -10.24 -16.73
CA THR A 136 10.48 -8.98 -17.41
C THR A 136 10.91 -9.01 -18.87
N ASN A 137 12.12 -9.51 -19.16
CA ASN A 137 12.60 -9.64 -20.54
C ASN A 137 11.74 -10.60 -21.35
N SER A 138 11.31 -11.72 -20.78
CA SER A 138 10.44 -12.68 -21.44
C SER A 138 9.05 -12.09 -21.74
N LEU A 139 8.50 -11.32 -20.81
CA LEU A 139 7.23 -10.62 -21.01
C LEU A 139 7.32 -9.57 -22.11
N LEU A 140 8.40 -8.78 -22.13
CA LEU A 140 8.62 -7.78 -23.18
C LEU A 140 8.81 -8.43 -24.55
N ALA A 141 9.51 -9.56 -24.64
CA ALA A 141 9.71 -10.29 -25.89
C ALA A 141 8.39 -10.79 -26.50
N THR A 142 7.42 -11.16 -25.65
CA THR A 142 6.10 -11.68 -26.09
C THR A 142 5.00 -10.60 -26.09
N GLU A 143 5.31 -9.38 -25.75
CA GLU A 143 4.32 -8.30 -25.58
C GLU A 143 3.54 -8.01 -26.87
N ARG A 144 4.22 -7.96 -28.01
CA ARG A 144 3.59 -7.71 -29.31
C ARG A 144 2.57 -8.80 -29.67
N ASP A 145 2.96 -10.06 -29.52
CA ASP A 145 2.12 -11.20 -29.87
C ASP A 145 0.91 -11.28 -28.92
N ARG A 146 1.13 -11.02 -27.64
CA ARG A 146 0.07 -10.97 -26.63
C ARG A 146 -0.92 -9.84 -26.91
N ASN A 147 -0.44 -8.63 -27.19
CA ASN A 147 -1.30 -7.49 -27.49
C ASN A 147 -2.10 -7.72 -28.78
N ALA A 148 -1.47 -8.23 -29.82
CA ALA A 148 -2.16 -8.60 -31.06
C ALA A 148 -3.25 -9.66 -30.82
N PHE A 149 -3.00 -10.66 -29.97
CA PHE A 149 -4.00 -11.65 -29.57
C PHE A 149 -5.17 -11.02 -28.80
N ILE A 150 -4.87 -10.16 -27.81
CA ILE A 150 -5.88 -9.43 -27.02
C ILE A 150 -6.74 -8.56 -27.92
N ASP A 151 -6.13 -7.78 -28.81
CA ASP A 151 -6.82 -6.88 -29.73
C ASP A 151 -7.74 -7.67 -30.68
N SER A 152 -7.28 -8.84 -31.18
CA SER A 152 -8.07 -9.72 -32.04
C SER A 152 -9.37 -10.22 -31.37
N PHE A 153 -9.38 -10.29 -30.04
CA PHE A 153 -10.56 -10.68 -29.28
C PHE A 153 -11.42 -9.47 -28.85
N ILE A 154 -10.77 -8.38 -28.46
CA ILE A 154 -11.46 -7.18 -27.95
C ILE A 154 -12.13 -6.39 -29.07
N ASP A 155 -11.51 -6.24 -30.24
CA ASP A 155 -12.03 -5.43 -31.32
C ASP A 155 -13.39 -5.92 -31.87
N PRO A 156 -13.61 -7.21 -32.12
CA PRO A 156 -14.93 -7.72 -32.49
C PRO A 156 -16.00 -7.50 -31.41
N LEU A 157 -15.58 -7.52 -30.13
CA LEU A 157 -16.47 -7.30 -28.99
C LEU A 157 -16.91 -5.84 -28.91
N LYS A 158 -15.97 -4.92 -29.07
CA LYS A 158 -16.25 -3.46 -29.13
C LYS A 158 -17.19 -3.12 -30.30
N MET A 159 -16.93 -3.70 -31.49
CA MET A 159 -17.82 -3.52 -32.64
C MET A 159 -19.25 -3.96 -32.34
N LYS A 160 -19.41 -5.18 -31.79
CA LYS A 160 -20.74 -5.69 -31.42
C LYS A 160 -21.43 -4.85 -30.34
N LEU A 161 -20.71 -4.32 -29.38
CA LEU A 161 -21.27 -3.44 -28.34
C LEU A 161 -21.71 -2.12 -28.97
N ALA A 162 -20.88 -1.50 -29.79
CA ALA A 162 -21.23 -0.27 -30.51
C ALA A 162 -22.46 -0.42 -31.42
N ASP A 163 -22.59 -1.55 -32.14
CA ASP A 163 -23.73 -1.88 -33.00
C ASP A 163 -25.04 -2.03 -32.19
N ASN A 164 -24.95 -2.33 -30.89
CA ASN A 164 -26.08 -2.45 -29.98
C ASN A 164 -26.29 -1.22 -29.09
N GLY A 165 -25.57 -0.12 -29.35
CA GLY A 165 -25.71 1.16 -28.62
C GLY A 165 -25.15 1.13 -27.19
N ILE A 166 -24.19 0.26 -26.89
CA ILE A 166 -23.50 0.11 -25.60
C ILE A 166 -22.05 0.60 -25.70
#